data_878d1b7693b57bc5714bbbe0998135b0
#
_entry.id   878d1b7693b57bc5714bbbe0998135b0
#
_cell.length_a   1.000
_cell.length_b   1.000
_cell.length_c   1.000
_cell.angle_alpha   90.00
_cell.angle_beta   90.00
_cell.angle_gamma   90.00
#
_symmetry.space_group_name_H-M   'P 1'
#
loop_
_entity.id
_entity.type
_entity.pdbx_description
1 polymer ?
#
loop_
_entity_poly.entity_id
_entity_poly.type
_entity_poly.pdbx_seq_one_letter_code
_entity_poly.pdbx_strand_id
1 'polypeptide(L)'
;MNGFRKLLYKIPSNLVTIETLVKEANLSNDILANMKKGGLKHIPIFKEKIEIILQQTLSKIDFSKIKGIVIAQSVPFKIDLKLEQKIPITTISGQPCAITHLGIELANEWQKNIKQDILLVAIDKPLSIDKRLYFNSAMGDIILVGVLSNKNVKHKILSSYVDSYIFADNGEYSDIQDINRFRENNPLLIRENIINNLKKIDLELNDIDYIFPHTPYLQIWDIMAKVLNYPREQIFTKYINKTGHLNSNDSFFHYLKAIENGIITKGNKVLLVNNGFGGSRGSTIIEYIGGQK
;
A
#
# COMPACT_ATOMS: atom_id res chain seq x y z
N MET A 1 13.01 -16.58 -11.29
CA MET A 1 11.65 -16.02 -11.10
C MET A 1 11.65 -15.40 -9.71
N ASN A 2 11.43 -14.09 -9.60
CA ASN A 2 11.44 -13.40 -8.31
C ASN A 2 10.02 -12.98 -7.91
N GLY A 3 9.75 -12.98 -6.61
CA GLY A 3 8.46 -12.56 -6.10
C GLY A 3 8.26 -12.95 -4.65
N PHE A 4 7.06 -12.80 -4.15
CA PHE A 4 6.75 -13.22 -2.80
C PHE A 4 6.42 -14.72 -2.76
N ARG A 5 7.17 -15.48 -1.95
CA ARG A 5 6.78 -16.85 -1.57
C ARG A 5 5.75 -16.84 -0.44
N LYS A 6 5.70 -15.74 0.33
CA LYS A 6 4.73 -15.50 1.39
C LYS A 6 4.42 -14.00 1.44
N LEU A 7 3.15 -13.67 1.52
CA LEU A 7 2.65 -12.32 1.69
C LEU A 7 1.51 -12.36 2.70
N LEU A 8 1.62 -11.58 3.76
CA LEU A 8 0.69 -11.55 4.90
C LEU A 8 0.37 -10.11 5.24
N TYR A 9 -0.82 -9.89 5.79
CA TYR A 9 -1.16 -8.62 6.42
C TYR A 9 -1.74 -8.84 7.83
N LYS A 10 -1.68 -7.80 8.64
CA LYS A 10 -2.36 -7.72 9.92
C LYS A 10 -3.01 -6.35 10.04
N ILE A 11 -4.33 -6.34 10.17
CA ILE A 11 -5.13 -5.17 10.54
C ILE A 11 -5.75 -5.39 11.91
N PRO A 12 -6.05 -4.34 12.68
CA PRO A 12 -6.80 -4.44 13.93
C PRO A 12 -8.20 -5.00 13.72
N SER A 13 -8.69 -5.75 14.70
CA SER A 13 -10.12 -6.10 14.80
C SER A 13 -10.97 -4.96 15.37
N ASN A 14 -10.33 -4.02 16.08
CA ASN A 14 -10.99 -2.84 16.63
C ASN A 14 -11.20 -1.82 15.52
N LEU A 15 -12.46 -1.61 15.15
CA LEU A 15 -12.88 -0.62 14.17
C LEU A 15 -13.44 0.61 14.89
N VAL A 16 -12.93 1.78 14.52
CA VAL A 16 -13.40 3.08 15.02
C VAL A 16 -14.19 3.75 13.92
N THR A 17 -15.34 4.32 14.24
CA THR A 17 -16.17 5.03 13.26
C THR A 17 -15.55 6.38 12.91
N ILE A 18 -15.78 6.86 11.69
CA ILE A 18 -15.29 8.19 11.29
C ILE A 18 -15.97 9.31 12.08
N GLU A 19 -17.23 9.12 12.55
CA GLU A 19 -17.91 10.04 13.45
C GLU A 19 -17.15 10.24 14.76
N THR A 20 -16.70 9.14 15.36
CA THR A 20 -15.89 9.19 16.59
C THR A 20 -14.61 9.97 16.36
N LEU A 21 -13.88 9.68 15.27
CA LEU A 21 -12.64 10.36 14.96
C LEU A 21 -12.80 11.85 14.70
N VAL A 22 -13.80 12.23 13.90
CA VAL A 22 -14.08 13.63 13.59
C VAL A 22 -14.44 14.41 14.86
N LYS A 23 -15.23 13.78 15.76
CA LYS A 23 -15.57 14.36 17.07
C LYS A 23 -14.33 14.52 17.96
N GLU A 24 -13.50 13.49 18.07
CA GLU A 24 -12.29 13.53 18.90
C GLU A 24 -11.25 14.52 18.37
N ALA A 25 -11.17 14.70 17.05
CA ALA A 25 -10.31 15.68 16.40
C ALA A 25 -10.92 17.10 16.35
N ASN A 26 -12.14 17.29 16.87
CA ASN A 26 -12.87 18.57 16.87
C ASN A 26 -13.02 19.18 15.47
N LEU A 27 -13.32 18.34 14.46
CA LEU A 27 -13.49 18.77 13.07
C LEU A 27 -14.97 19.04 12.74
N SER A 28 -15.21 19.75 11.63
CA SER A 28 -16.55 20.14 11.21
C SER A 28 -17.39 18.97 10.66
N ASN A 29 -18.72 19.12 10.70
CA ASN A 29 -19.65 18.18 10.10
C ASN A 29 -19.50 18.08 8.57
N ASP A 30 -19.00 19.12 7.90
CA ASP A 30 -18.76 19.12 6.47
C ASP A 30 -17.64 18.14 6.10
N ILE A 31 -16.58 18.07 6.91
CA ILE A 31 -15.50 17.07 6.75
C ILE A 31 -16.08 15.67 6.90
N LEU A 32 -16.89 15.43 7.92
CA LEU A 32 -17.57 14.14 8.11
C LEU A 32 -18.44 13.76 6.91
N ALA A 33 -19.25 14.71 6.41
CA ALA A 33 -20.09 14.48 5.24
C ALA A 33 -19.27 14.13 4.00
N ASN A 34 -18.16 14.82 3.77
CA ASN A 34 -17.25 14.55 2.67
C ASN A 34 -16.58 13.16 2.78
N MET A 35 -16.13 12.77 3.99
CA MET A 35 -15.59 11.42 4.24
C MET A 35 -16.63 10.34 3.93
N LYS A 36 -17.88 10.51 4.39
CA LYS A 36 -18.98 9.58 4.08
C LYS A 36 -19.25 9.48 2.59
N LYS A 37 -19.29 10.61 1.88
CA LYS A 37 -19.43 10.66 0.43
C LYS A 37 -18.23 9.94 -0.26
N GLY A 38 -17.05 10.02 0.31
CA GLY A 38 -15.84 9.29 -0.12
C GLY A 38 -15.91 7.79 0.10
N GLY A 39 -16.94 7.27 0.75
CA GLY A 39 -17.15 5.84 1.02
C GLY A 39 -16.64 5.37 2.39
N LEU A 40 -16.08 6.25 3.21
CA LEU A 40 -15.52 5.88 4.51
C LEU A 40 -16.63 5.71 5.56
N LYS A 41 -16.46 4.70 6.43
CA LYS A 41 -17.32 4.48 7.61
C LYS A 41 -16.52 4.12 8.85
N HIS A 42 -15.51 3.31 8.71
CA HIS A 42 -14.68 2.81 9.81
C HIS A 42 -13.22 2.79 9.41
N ILE A 43 -12.34 2.86 10.41
CA ILE A 43 -10.91 2.57 10.27
C ILE A 43 -10.46 1.60 11.37
N PRO A 44 -9.52 0.69 11.05
CA PRO A 44 -8.90 -0.18 12.03
C PRO A 44 -7.81 0.57 12.81
N ILE A 45 -7.81 0.46 14.14
CA ILE A 45 -6.81 1.11 15.01
C ILE A 45 -6.24 0.07 15.99
N PHE A 46 -4.91 -0.12 16.00
CA PHE A 46 -4.23 -0.95 16.98
C PHE A 46 -4.30 -0.33 18.39
N LYS A 47 -4.84 -1.08 19.34
CA LYS A 47 -4.81 -0.71 20.78
C LYS A 47 -3.50 -1.12 21.44
N GLU A 48 -2.89 -2.20 20.95
CA GLU A 48 -1.64 -2.72 21.48
C GLU A 48 -0.43 -1.98 20.88
N LYS A 49 0.71 -2.10 21.56
CA LYS A 49 1.98 -1.60 21.03
C LYS A 49 2.33 -2.31 19.74
N ILE A 50 2.82 -1.56 18.76
CA ILE A 50 3.11 -2.06 17.42
C ILE A 50 4.16 -3.19 17.45
N GLU A 51 5.11 -3.14 18.37
CA GLU A 51 6.15 -4.14 18.53
C GLU A 51 5.58 -5.52 18.88
N ILE A 52 4.53 -5.57 19.73
CA ILE A 52 3.85 -6.81 20.11
C ILE A 52 3.16 -7.42 18.89
N ILE A 53 2.41 -6.58 18.15
CA ILE A 53 1.66 -7.02 16.96
C ILE A 53 2.62 -7.48 15.86
N LEU A 54 3.72 -6.74 15.70
CA LEU A 54 4.74 -7.08 14.73
C LEU A 54 5.39 -8.42 15.08
N GLN A 55 5.77 -8.65 16.34
CA GLN A 55 6.33 -9.92 16.81
C GLN A 55 5.37 -11.09 16.55
N GLN A 56 4.06 -10.93 16.87
CA GLN A 56 3.04 -11.92 16.58
C GLN A 56 2.89 -12.20 15.07
N THR A 57 3.03 -11.17 14.23
CA THR A 57 2.96 -11.33 12.77
C THR A 57 4.21 -12.04 12.24
N LEU A 58 5.37 -11.68 12.76
CA LEU A 58 6.66 -12.24 12.35
C LEU A 58 6.89 -13.67 12.87
N SER A 59 6.21 -14.11 13.94
CA SER A 59 6.28 -15.52 14.41
C SER A 59 5.86 -16.54 13.34
N LYS A 60 5.14 -16.09 12.30
CA LYS A 60 4.74 -16.90 11.15
C LYS A 60 5.82 -17.01 10.07
N ILE A 61 6.98 -16.39 10.25
CA ILE A 61 8.09 -16.34 9.30
C ILE A 61 9.23 -17.25 9.78
N ASP A 62 9.72 -18.09 8.87
CA ASP A 62 10.94 -18.86 9.10
C ASP A 62 12.16 -17.97 8.85
N PHE A 63 12.76 -17.48 9.94
CA PHE A 63 13.91 -16.57 9.89
C PHE A 63 15.22 -17.26 9.50
N SER A 64 15.30 -18.59 9.55
CA SER A 64 16.54 -19.32 9.20
C SER A 64 17.01 -19.04 7.75
N LYS A 65 16.06 -18.69 6.87
CA LYS A 65 16.28 -18.41 5.45
C LYS A 65 16.41 -16.92 5.13
N ILE A 66 16.07 -16.04 6.07
CA ILE A 66 16.09 -14.58 5.86
C ILE A 66 17.52 -14.07 6.02
N LYS A 67 18.01 -13.32 5.03
CA LYS A 67 19.37 -12.76 5.01
C LYS A 67 19.41 -11.24 4.93
N GLY A 68 18.25 -10.60 4.89
CA GLY A 68 18.11 -9.16 4.96
C GLY A 68 16.67 -8.76 5.26
N ILE A 69 16.48 -7.59 5.87
CA ILE A 69 15.17 -7.04 6.21
C ILE A 69 15.08 -5.62 5.67
N VAL A 70 14.02 -5.34 4.92
CA VAL A 70 13.65 -3.99 4.51
C VAL A 70 12.41 -3.59 5.32
N ILE A 71 12.51 -2.49 6.06
CA ILE A 71 11.38 -1.88 6.78
C ILE A 71 10.94 -0.64 6.01
N ALA A 72 9.69 -0.61 5.55
CA ALA A 72 9.08 0.50 4.85
C ALA A 72 8.03 1.17 5.75
N GLN A 73 8.13 2.49 5.95
CA GLN A 73 7.25 3.24 6.84
C GLN A 73 6.81 4.54 6.18
N SER A 74 5.51 4.76 6.05
CA SER A 74 4.99 6.06 5.59
C SER A 74 5.27 7.18 6.60
N VAL A 75 5.14 6.86 7.88
CA VAL A 75 5.51 7.73 9.00
C VAL A 75 6.68 7.08 9.75
N PRO A 76 7.85 7.71 9.82
CA PRO A 76 9.01 7.14 10.48
C PRO A 76 8.82 7.06 11.99
N PHE A 77 9.05 5.89 12.55
CA PHE A 77 9.17 5.67 14.00
C PHE A 77 10.16 4.54 14.28
N LYS A 78 10.74 4.54 15.47
CA LYS A 78 11.71 3.51 15.84
C LYS A 78 11.00 2.17 16.05
N ILE A 79 11.50 1.14 15.40
CA ILE A 79 11.07 -0.25 15.58
C ILE A 79 12.25 -1.04 16.13
N ASP A 80 12.04 -1.69 17.25
CA ASP A 80 12.97 -2.65 17.82
C ASP A 80 12.50 -4.07 17.45
N LEU A 81 13.14 -4.64 16.41
CA LEU A 81 12.94 -6.04 16.06
C LEU A 81 13.84 -6.90 16.96
N LYS A 82 13.25 -7.54 17.95
CA LYS A 82 13.94 -8.54 18.79
C LYS A 82 14.16 -9.82 17.97
N LEU A 83 15.28 -9.87 17.26
CA LEU A 83 15.68 -11.03 16.45
C LEU A 83 16.76 -11.83 17.19
N GLU A 84 16.62 -13.15 17.20
CA GLU A 84 17.64 -14.07 17.75
C GLU A 84 18.91 -14.10 16.90
N GLN A 85 18.81 -13.78 15.62
CA GLN A 85 19.91 -13.76 14.67
C GLN A 85 20.28 -12.34 14.27
N LYS A 86 21.57 -12.07 14.03
CA LYS A 86 22.04 -10.81 13.44
C LYS A 86 21.74 -10.80 11.95
N ILE A 87 20.66 -10.15 11.56
CA ILE A 87 20.25 -9.96 10.15
C ILE A 87 20.39 -8.47 9.81
N PRO A 88 21.03 -8.10 8.69
CA PRO A 88 21.08 -6.71 8.24
C PRO A 88 19.67 -6.14 8.04
N ILE A 89 19.43 -4.92 8.56
CA ILE A 89 18.14 -4.21 8.47
C ILE A 89 18.36 -2.87 7.81
N THR A 90 17.55 -2.58 6.80
CA THR A 90 17.45 -1.25 6.18
C THR A 90 16.06 -0.70 6.39
N THR A 91 15.96 0.53 6.90
CA THR A 91 14.68 1.23 7.05
C THR A 91 14.59 2.35 6.03
N ILE A 92 13.46 2.43 5.34
CA ILE A 92 13.15 3.49 4.38
C ILE A 92 11.87 4.21 4.77
N SER A 93 11.84 5.52 4.51
CA SER A 93 10.68 6.40 4.76
C SER A 93 10.71 7.60 3.81
N GLY A 94 9.72 8.48 3.90
CA GLY A 94 9.72 9.74 3.14
C GLY A 94 9.04 9.67 1.77
N GLN A 95 8.38 8.56 1.44
CA GLN A 95 7.56 8.39 0.23
C GLN A 95 6.12 8.02 0.64
N PRO A 96 5.29 8.99 1.07
CA PRO A 96 3.93 8.72 1.53
C PRO A 96 3.14 7.94 0.49
N CYS A 97 2.38 6.94 0.94
CA CYS A 97 1.57 6.02 0.13
C CYS A 97 2.32 5.18 -0.93
N ALA A 98 3.54 5.57 -1.38
CA ALA A 98 4.35 4.82 -2.34
C ALA A 98 5.48 3.99 -1.70
N ILE A 99 5.74 4.17 -0.40
CA ILE A 99 6.90 3.59 0.28
C ILE A 99 6.97 2.05 0.22
N THR A 100 5.82 1.37 0.23
CA THR A 100 5.79 -0.10 0.11
C THR A 100 6.30 -0.55 -1.25
N HIS A 101 5.97 0.15 -2.34
CA HIS A 101 6.48 -0.15 -3.68
C HIS A 101 8.00 0.08 -3.77
N LEU A 102 8.51 1.16 -3.17
CA LEU A 102 9.95 1.40 -3.06
C LEU A 102 10.64 0.30 -2.23
N GLY A 103 10.02 -0.13 -1.14
CA GLY A 103 10.50 -1.26 -0.34
C GLY A 103 10.58 -2.56 -1.14
N ILE A 104 9.62 -2.80 -2.03
CA ILE A 104 9.63 -3.95 -2.94
C ILE A 104 10.78 -3.85 -3.95
N GLU A 105 10.98 -2.68 -4.58
CA GLU A 105 12.11 -2.49 -5.50
C GLU A 105 13.43 -2.79 -4.82
N LEU A 106 13.67 -2.18 -3.66
CA LEU A 106 14.89 -2.36 -2.89
C LEU A 106 15.09 -3.83 -2.46
N ALA A 107 14.05 -4.45 -1.90
CA ALA A 107 14.12 -5.84 -1.44
C ALA A 107 14.31 -6.81 -2.61
N ASN A 108 13.70 -6.53 -3.77
CA ASN A 108 13.83 -7.34 -4.98
C ASN A 108 15.24 -7.24 -5.56
N GLU A 109 15.81 -6.05 -5.64
CA GLU A 109 17.20 -5.86 -6.09
C GLU A 109 18.19 -6.50 -5.11
N TRP A 110 17.99 -6.35 -3.81
CA TRP A 110 18.81 -7.00 -2.81
C TRP A 110 18.74 -8.53 -2.96
N GLN A 111 17.53 -9.09 -3.09
CA GLN A 111 17.30 -10.52 -3.28
C GLN A 111 17.98 -11.06 -4.55
N LYS A 112 17.92 -10.35 -5.68
CA LYS A 112 18.59 -10.74 -6.93
C LYS A 112 20.11 -10.83 -6.76
N ASN A 113 20.70 -9.88 -6.04
CA ASN A 113 22.14 -9.79 -5.85
C ASN A 113 22.67 -10.91 -4.94
N ILE A 114 22.03 -11.16 -3.79
CA ILE A 114 22.51 -12.19 -2.85
C ILE A 114 21.88 -13.56 -3.06
N LYS A 115 20.83 -13.66 -3.90
CA LYS A 115 20.09 -14.91 -4.22
C LYS A 115 19.53 -15.63 -2.97
N GLN A 116 19.20 -14.86 -1.92
CA GLN A 116 18.66 -15.31 -0.65
C GLN A 116 17.35 -14.61 -0.34
N ASP A 117 16.57 -15.14 0.60
CA ASP A 117 15.30 -14.56 0.97
C ASP A 117 15.47 -13.22 1.71
N ILE A 118 14.71 -12.22 1.28
CA ILE A 118 14.63 -10.89 1.91
C ILE A 118 13.24 -10.72 2.50
N LEU A 119 13.17 -10.26 3.75
CA LEU A 119 11.94 -9.91 4.41
C LEU A 119 11.62 -8.43 4.18
N LEU A 120 10.44 -8.15 3.64
CA LEU A 120 9.83 -6.82 3.61
C LEU A 120 8.83 -6.71 4.75
N VAL A 121 8.93 -5.65 5.53
CA VAL A 121 7.98 -5.27 6.58
C VAL A 121 7.51 -3.86 6.28
N ALA A 122 6.27 -3.70 5.83
CA ALA A 122 5.69 -2.39 5.58
C ALA A 122 4.65 -2.06 6.65
N ILE A 123 4.78 -0.88 7.28
CA ILE A 123 3.97 -0.49 8.42
C ILE A 123 3.39 0.89 8.19
N ASP A 124 2.07 0.95 8.24
CA ASP A 124 1.32 2.20 8.24
C ASP A 124 0.55 2.34 9.56
N LYS A 125 0.98 3.28 10.38
CA LYS A 125 0.38 3.61 11.67
C LYS A 125 0.59 5.08 11.97
N PRO A 126 -0.42 5.94 11.78
CA PRO A 126 -0.38 7.33 12.22
C PRO A 126 -0.12 7.44 13.72
N LEU A 127 0.65 8.45 14.14
CA LEU A 127 1.11 8.61 15.51
C LEU A 127 0.02 9.10 16.48
N SER A 128 -0.96 9.83 15.96
CA SER A 128 -2.06 10.42 16.75
C SER A 128 -3.36 10.47 15.93
N ILE A 129 -4.47 10.78 16.59
CA ILE A 129 -5.79 10.82 15.94
C ILE A 129 -5.87 11.93 14.91
N ASP A 130 -5.36 13.10 15.20
CA ASP A 130 -5.30 14.24 14.28
C ASP A 130 -4.50 13.92 13.01
N LYS A 131 -3.43 13.13 13.13
CA LYS A 131 -2.62 12.68 11.99
C LYS A 131 -3.25 11.55 11.18
N ARG A 132 -4.39 10.98 11.63
CA ARG A 132 -5.17 10.01 10.87
C ARG A 132 -6.12 10.65 9.88
N LEU A 133 -6.53 11.87 10.17
CA LEU A 133 -7.50 12.60 9.36
C LEU A 133 -6.76 13.49 8.39
N TYR A 134 -6.98 13.22 7.12
CA TYR A 134 -6.23 13.84 6.05
C TYR A 134 -7.19 14.25 4.93
N PHE A 135 -7.43 15.55 4.75
CA PHE A 135 -8.46 16.07 3.87
C PHE A 135 -9.83 15.39 4.11
N ASN A 136 -10.30 14.63 3.11
CA ASN A 136 -11.56 13.87 3.17
C ASN A 136 -11.31 12.38 3.37
N SER A 137 -10.16 12.00 3.91
CA SER A 137 -9.74 10.62 4.16
C SER A 137 -9.45 10.36 5.63
N ALA A 138 -9.52 9.11 6.03
CA ALA A 138 -9.17 8.65 7.37
C ALA A 138 -8.27 7.41 7.29
N MET A 139 -7.10 7.47 7.94
CA MET A 139 -6.07 6.44 7.86
C MET A 139 -6.22 5.39 8.95
N GLY A 140 -6.31 4.13 8.52
CA GLY A 140 -6.28 2.95 9.37
C GLY A 140 -4.86 2.39 9.57
N ASP A 141 -4.70 1.52 10.55
CA ASP A 141 -3.44 0.84 10.85
C ASP A 141 -3.34 -0.49 10.10
N ILE A 142 -2.16 -0.78 9.57
CA ILE A 142 -1.84 -2.06 8.93
C ILE A 142 -0.35 -2.40 9.06
N ILE A 143 -0.06 -3.69 9.14
CA ILE A 143 1.26 -4.27 8.91
C ILE A 143 1.15 -5.21 7.71
N LEU A 144 2.02 -5.05 6.74
CA LEU A 144 2.24 -5.97 5.64
C LEU A 144 3.61 -6.63 5.81
N VAL A 145 3.67 -7.95 5.65
CA VAL A 145 4.91 -8.72 5.70
C VAL A 145 5.01 -9.57 4.46
N GLY A 146 6.11 -9.43 3.72
CA GLY A 146 6.40 -10.18 2.51
C GLY A 146 7.76 -10.85 2.56
N VAL A 147 7.85 -12.10 2.15
CA VAL A 147 9.12 -12.79 1.96
C VAL A 147 9.41 -12.89 0.47
N LEU A 148 10.35 -12.06 0.01
CA LEU A 148 10.83 -12.10 -1.38
C LEU A 148 11.82 -13.26 -1.54
N SER A 149 11.63 -14.02 -2.60
CA SER A 149 12.40 -15.24 -2.88
C SER A 149 12.43 -15.53 -4.37
N ASN A 150 13.36 -16.35 -4.79
CA ASN A 150 13.38 -16.96 -6.13
C ASN A 150 12.88 -18.41 -6.13
N LYS A 151 12.45 -18.93 -4.96
CA LYS A 151 11.95 -20.30 -4.77
C LYS A 151 10.54 -20.27 -4.19
N ASN A 152 9.69 -21.19 -4.64
CA ASN A 152 8.32 -21.35 -4.15
C ASN A 152 7.50 -20.04 -4.20
N VAL A 153 7.73 -19.25 -5.24
CA VAL A 153 7.04 -17.97 -5.46
C VAL A 153 5.57 -18.22 -5.70
N LYS A 154 4.71 -17.49 -5.00
CA LYS A 154 3.25 -17.51 -5.15
C LYS A 154 2.72 -16.25 -5.84
N HIS A 155 3.41 -15.15 -5.65
CA HIS A 155 3.07 -13.83 -6.20
C HIS A 155 4.31 -13.35 -6.97
N LYS A 156 4.37 -13.67 -8.27
CA LYS A 156 5.49 -13.32 -9.14
C LYS A 156 5.47 -11.83 -9.44
N ILE A 157 6.52 -11.12 -9.07
CA ILE A 157 6.68 -9.71 -9.40
C ILE A 157 7.17 -9.64 -10.86
N LEU A 158 6.33 -9.08 -11.73
CA LEU A 158 6.68 -8.84 -13.13
C LEU A 158 7.45 -7.54 -13.27
N SER A 159 6.98 -6.48 -12.62
CA SER A 159 7.62 -5.18 -12.59
C SER A 159 7.24 -4.42 -11.31
N SER A 160 8.10 -3.52 -10.87
CA SER A 160 7.80 -2.47 -9.90
C SER A 160 8.38 -1.17 -10.41
N TYR A 161 7.68 -0.05 -10.14
CA TYR A 161 8.09 1.26 -10.61
C TYR A 161 7.66 2.33 -9.62
N VAL A 162 8.62 3.10 -9.16
CA VAL A 162 8.41 4.25 -8.27
C VAL A 162 8.99 5.49 -8.91
N ASP A 163 8.24 6.56 -8.90
CA ASP A 163 8.68 7.87 -9.31
C ASP A 163 8.12 8.97 -8.42
N SER A 164 8.57 10.19 -8.59
CA SER A 164 8.13 11.34 -7.82
C SER A 164 8.07 12.57 -8.70
N TYR A 165 6.99 13.32 -8.55
CA TYR A 165 6.83 14.67 -9.07
C TYR A 165 6.54 15.59 -7.89
N ILE A 166 7.38 16.57 -7.64
CA ILE A 166 7.24 17.46 -6.49
C ILE A 166 6.31 18.61 -6.88
N PHE A 167 5.05 18.53 -6.45
CA PHE A 167 4.05 19.61 -6.60
C PHE A 167 3.72 20.31 -5.29
N ALA A 168 3.77 19.56 -4.19
CA ALA A 168 3.45 20.03 -2.86
C ALA A 168 4.47 19.41 -1.90
N ASP A 169 5.66 19.98 -1.85
CA ASP A 169 6.84 19.46 -1.13
C ASP A 169 6.63 19.37 0.39
N ASN A 170 5.83 20.30 0.96
CA ASN A 170 5.42 20.26 2.35
C ASN A 170 4.13 19.46 2.60
N GLY A 171 3.66 18.66 1.64
CA GLY A 171 2.44 17.88 1.75
C GLY A 171 1.22 18.76 2.02
N GLU A 172 0.48 18.46 3.07
CA GLU A 172 -0.72 19.20 3.47
C GLU A 172 -0.43 20.65 3.94
N TYR A 173 0.82 20.96 4.26
CA TYR A 173 1.27 22.28 4.69
C TYR A 173 1.81 23.13 3.54
N SER A 174 1.76 22.62 2.30
CA SER A 174 2.04 23.39 1.10
C SER A 174 1.02 24.49 0.88
N ASP A 175 1.35 25.51 0.11
CA ASP A 175 0.38 26.53 -0.22
C ASP A 175 -0.77 25.97 -1.07
N ILE A 176 -1.88 26.70 -1.09
CA ILE A 176 -3.11 26.24 -1.75
C ILE A 176 -2.96 26.11 -3.26
N GLN A 177 -2.05 26.85 -3.88
CA GLN A 177 -1.82 26.81 -5.33
C GLN A 177 -1.12 25.50 -5.68
N ASP A 178 -0.11 25.08 -4.91
CA ASP A 178 0.60 23.82 -5.11
C ASP A 178 -0.31 22.60 -4.81
N ILE A 179 -1.15 22.71 -3.77
CA ILE A 179 -2.17 21.70 -3.46
C ILE A 179 -3.16 21.55 -4.63
N ASN A 180 -3.64 22.65 -5.20
CA ASN A 180 -4.57 22.62 -6.32
C ASN A 180 -3.89 22.08 -7.58
N ARG A 181 -2.66 22.52 -7.87
CA ARG A 181 -1.87 21.98 -8.99
C ARG A 181 -1.66 20.47 -8.87
N PHE A 182 -1.35 19.97 -7.68
CA PHE A 182 -1.27 18.54 -7.42
C PHE A 182 -2.59 17.83 -7.71
N ARG A 183 -3.72 18.34 -7.19
CA ARG A 183 -5.06 17.74 -7.38
C ARG A 183 -5.47 17.67 -8.84
N GLU A 184 -5.23 18.72 -9.60
CA GLU A 184 -5.58 18.82 -11.02
C GLU A 184 -4.76 17.83 -11.87
N ASN A 185 -3.48 17.66 -11.57
CA ASN A 185 -2.59 16.80 -12.33
C ASN A 185 -2.59 15.34 -11.86
N ASN A 186 -3.06 15.08 -10.65
CA ASN A 186 -2.99 13.76 -10.01
C ASN A 186 -3.49 12.59 -10.89
N PRO A 187 -4.64 12.65 -11.58
CA PRO A 187 -5.10 11.56 -12.44
C PRO A 187 -4.12 11.27 -13.60
N LEU A 188 -3.55 12.29 -14.22
CA LEU A 188 -2.58 12.13 -15.31
C LEU A 188 -1.27 11.54 -14.80
N LEU A 189 -0.83 11.95 -13.62
CA LEU A 189 0.39 11.44 -12.99
C LEU A 189 0.25 9.97 -12.60
N ILE A 190 -0.91 9.56 -12.07
CA ILE A 190 -1.20 8.15 -11.79
C ILE A 190 -1.16 7.34 -13.11
N ARG A 191 -1.81 7.84 -14.16
CA ARG A 191 -1.79 7.20 -15.48
C ARG A 191 -0.37 7.05 -16.01
N GLU A 192 0.43 8.10 -15.93
CA GLU A 192 1.82 8.08 -16.39
C GLU A 192 2.65 7.02 -15.67
N ASN A 193 2.56 6.93 -14.34
CA ASN A 193 3.24 5.90 -13.57
C ASN A 193 2.83 4.48 -14.00
N ILE A 194 1.52 4.25 -14.18
CA ILE A 194 0.98 2.96 -14.66
C ILE A 194 1.55 2.61 -16.03
N ILE A 195 1.46 3.53 -16.99
CA ILE A 195 1.92 3.28 -18.37
C ILE A 195 3.42 3.06 -18.43
N ASN A 196 4.20 3.84 -17.66
CA ASN A 196 5.65 3.66 -17.61
C ASN A 196 6.04 2.30 -17.02
N ASN A 197 5.31 1.83 -16.00
CA ASN A 197 5.55 0.50 -15.43
C ASN A 197 5.23 -0.63 -16.42
N LEU A 198 4.09 -0.54 -17.14
CA LEU A 198 3.70 -1.51 -18.16
C LEU A 198 4.72 -1.59 -19.30
N LYS A 199 5.20 -0.43 -19.79
CA LYS A 199 6.22 -0.35 -20.84
C LYS A 199 7.55 -1.02 -20.47
N LYS A 200 7.92 -1.06 -19.18
CA LYS A 200 9.16 -1.73 -18.74
C LYS A 200 9.17 -3.23 -19.05
N ILE A 201 8.03 -3.83 -19.29
CA ILE A 201 7.85 -5.28 -19.49
C ILE A 201 7.01 -5.62 -20.71
N ASP A 202 6.87 -4.66 -21.63
CA ASP A 202 6.14 -4.83 -22.89
C ASP A 202 4.70 -5.35 -22.70
N LEU A 203 4.00 -4.84 -21.66
CA LEU A 203 2.59 -5.09 -21.42
C LEU A 203 1.75 -3.84 -21.73
N GLU A 204 0.48 -4.09 -22.09
CA GLU A 204 -0.56 -3.09 -22.20
C GLU A 204 -1.54 -3.18 -21.04
N LEU A 205 -2.38 -2.16 -20.87
CA LEU A 205 -3.35 -2.14 -19.77
C LEU A 205 -4.39 -3.26 -19.89
N ASN A 206 -4.71 -3.67 -21.12
CA ASN A 206 -5.63 -4.79 -21.41
C ASN A 206 -5.07 -6.17 -21.00
N ASP A 207 -3.77 -6.27 -20.73
CA ASP A 207 -3.15 -7.49 -20.19
C ASP A 207 -3.35 -7.62 -18.68
N ILE A 208 -3.90 -6.59 -18.00
CA ILE A 208 -4.14 -6.55 -16.58
C ILE A 208 -5.59 -6.95 -16.30
N ASP A 209 -5.80 -7.97 -15.48
CA ASP A 209 -7.13 -8.46 -15.11
C ASP A 209 -7.82 -7.55 -14.08
N TYR A 210 -7.06 -7.00 -13.12
CA TYR A 210 -7.57 -6.14 -12.06
C TYR A 210 -6.56 -5.08 -11.63
N ILE A 211 -7.09 -3.90 -11.29
CA ILE A 211 -6.33 -2.84 -10.63
C ILE A 211 -6.71 -2.80 -9.15
N PHE A 212 -5.71 -2.88 -8.27
CA PHE A 212 -5.83 -2.70 -6.82
C PHE A 212 -5.22 -1.36 -6.43
N PRO A 213 -6.05 -0.34 -6.21
CA PRO A 213 -5.56 0.99 -5.95
C PRO A 213 -5.41 1.29 -4.45
N HIS A 214 -4.70 2.36 -4.11
CA HIS A 214 -4.90 3.02 -2.83
C HIS A 214 -6.29 3.69 -2.79
N THR A 215 -6.89 3.78 -1.62
CA THR A 215 -8.27 4.20 -1.47
C THR A 215 -8.45 5.35 -0.46
N PRO A 216 -7.91 6.55 -0.74
CA PRO A 216 -8.18 7.71 0.11
C PRO A 216 -9.66 8.12 0.05
N TYR A 217 -10.29 7.99 -1.12
CA TYR A 217 -11.73 8.17 -1.38
C TYR A 217 -12.10 7.54 -2.73
N LEU A 218 -13.38 7.18 -2.92
CA LEU A 218 -13.81 6.41 -4.09
C LEU A 218 -13.77 7.19 -5.41
N GLN A 219 -14.12 8.47 -5.40
CA GLN A 219 -14.35 9.27 -6.61
C GLN A 219 -13.12 9.37 -7.53
N ILE A 220 -11.90 9.32 -6.95
CA ILE A 220 -10.69 9.35 -7.77
C ILE A 220 -10.66 8.18 -8.75
N TRP A 221 -11.17 7.00 -8.35
CA TRP A 221 -11.14 5.82 -9.19
C TRP A 221 -12.25 5.77 -10.23
N ASP A 222 -13.32 6.52 -10.04
CA ASP A 222 -14.33 6.76 -11.08
C ASP A 222 -13.75 7.66 -12.19
N ILE A 223 -12.93 8.65 -11.82
CA ILE A 223 -12.17 9.47 -12.76
C ILE A 223 -11.10 8.62 -13.46
N MET A 224 -10.33 7.84 -12.71
CA MET A 224 -9.25 7.01 -13.23
C MET A 224 -9.74 5.95 -14.23
N ALA A 225 -10.91 5.36 -14.02
CA ALA A 225 -11.52 4.43 -14.95
C ALA A 225 -11.68 5.08 -16.36
N LYS A 226 -12.10 6.34 -16.40
CA LYS A 226 -12.23 7.12 -17.64
C LYS A 226 -10.86 7.49 -18.22
N VAL A 227 -9.94 8.00 -17.39
CA VAL A 227 -8.59 8.43 -17.79
C VAL A 227 -7.77 7.28 -18.37
N LEU A 228 -7.94 6.08 -17.80
CA LEU A 228 -7.29 4.86 -18.25
C LEU A 228 -8.03 4.15 -19.39
N ASN A 229 -9.27 4.51 -19.66
CA ASN A 229 -10.18 3.73 -20.53
C ASN A 229 -10.24 2.26 -20.08
N TYR A 230 -10.45 2.03 -18.76
CA TYR A 230 -10.41 0.73 -18.14
C TYR A 230 -11.72 0.46 -17.38
N PRO A 231 -12.26 -0.79 -17.40
CA PRO A 231 -13.53 -1.11 -16.75
C PRO A 231 -13.52 -0.79 -15.27
N ARG A 232 -14.50 0.02 -14.80
CA ARG A 232 -14.57 0.45 -13.39
C ARG A 232 -14.73 -0.72 -12.43
N GLU A 233 -15.43 -1.77 -12.81
CA GLU A 233 -15.67 -2.98 -12.04
C GLU A 233 -14.41 -3.83 -11.82
N GLN A 234 -13.39 -3.67 -12.66
CA GLN A 234 -12.07 -4.29 -12.51
C GLN A 234 -11.11 -3.45 -11.65
N ILE A 235 -11.53 -2.25 -11.23
CA ILE A 235 -10.81 -1.44 -10.24
C ILE A 235 -11.37 -1.74 -8.85
N PHE A 236 -10.60 -2.45 -8.03
CA PHE A 236 -11.07 -3.06 -6.80
C PHE A 236 -11.00 -2.11 -5.60
N THR A 237 -12.13 -1.55 -5.18
CA THR A 237 -12.23 -0.58 -4.07
C THR A 237 -13.19 -1.03 -2.96
N LYS A 238 -13.50 -2.33 -2.88
CA LYS A 238 -14.63 -2.89 -2.12
C LYS A 238 -14.59 -2.65 -0.60
N TYR A 239 -13.40 -2.51 0.00
CA TYR A 239 -13.27 -2.54 1.47
C TYR A 239 -13.06 -1.17 2.11
N ILE A 240 -13.06 -0.07 1.36
CA ILE A 240 -12.83 1.27 1.89
C ILE A 240 -13.76 1.65 3.06
N ASN A 241 -15.01 1.16 3.03
CA ASN A 241 -15.99 1.42 4.08
C ASN A 241 -15.65 0.75 5.44
N LYS A 242 -14.76 -0.25 5.43
CA LYS A 242 -14.34 -1.01 6.63
C LYS A 242 -12.95 -0.65 7.10
N THR A 243 -12.10 -0.20 6.20
CA THR A 243 -10.67 0.00 6.49
C THR A 243 -10.23 1.45 6.38
N GLY A 244 -11.07 2.31 5.79
CA GLY A 244 -10.61 3.63 5.38
C GLY A 244 -9.43 3.52 4.43
N HIS A 245 -8.49 4.45 4.54
CA HIS A 245 -7.24 4.46 3.78
C HIS A 245 -6.13 3.77 4.58
N LEU A 246 -5.58 2.69 4.05
CA LEU A 246 -4.45 1.96 4.66
C LEU A 246 -3.09 2.43 4.13
N ASN A 247 -3.03 3.66 3.65
CA ASN A 247 -1.83 4.36 3.20
C ASN A 247 -1.07 3.59 2.11
N SER A 248 0.22 3.29 2.31
CA SER A 248 1.06 2.60 1.32
C SER A 248 0.70 1.12 1.12
N ASN A 249 -0.09 0.56 2.03
CA ASN A 249 -0.47 -0.86 2.01
C ASN A 249 -1.89 -1.12 1.49
N ASP A 250 -2.64 -0.10 1.10
CA ASP A 250 -4.02 -0.24 0.62
C ASP A 250 -4.14 -1.25 -0.52
N SER A 251 -3.37 -1.05 -1.58
CA SER A 251 -3.42 -1.89 -2.79
C SER A 251 -3.09 -3.35 -2.48
N PHE A 252 -2.12 -3.60 -1.60
CA PHE A 252 -1.72 -4.95 -1.17
C PHE A 252 -2.79 -5.63 -0.32
N PHE A 253 -3.43 -4.88 0.58
CA PHE A 253 -4.55 -5.38 1.38
C PHE A 253 -5.72 -5.80 0.50
N HIS A 254 -6.11 -4.94 -0.44
CA HIS A 254 -7.22 -5.22 -1.37
C HIS A 254 -6.90 -6.43 -2.25
N TYR A 255 -5.67 -6.57 -2.74
CA TYR A 255 -5.21 -7.72 -3.51
C TYR A 255 -5.30 -9.02 -2.70
N LEU A 256 -4.77 -9.04 -1.47
CA LEU A 256 -4.83 -10.22 -0.62
C LEU A 256 -6.26 -10.60 -0.25
N LYS A 257 -7.12 -9.61 0.00
CA LYS A 257 -8.56 -9.84 0.21
C LYS A 257 -9.26 -10.42 -1.02
N ALA A 258 -8.87 -10.01 -2.20
CA ALA A 258 -9.42 -10.55 -3.44
C ALA A 258 -9.01 -12.04 -3.64
N ILE A 259 -7.78 -12.41 -3.25
CA ILE A 259 -7.35 -13.81 -3.25
C ILE A 259 -8.13 -14.62 -2.21
N GLU A 260 -8.25 -14.13 -0.98
CA GLU A 260 -9.01 -14.81 0.09
C GLU A 260 -10.47 -15.07 -0.29
N ASN A 261 -11.05 -14.21 -1.11
CA ASN A 261 -12.44 -14.34 -1.59
C ASN A 261 -12.56 -15.05 -2.95
N GLY A 262 -11.49 -15.62 -3.49
CA GLY A 262 -11.49 -16.35 -4.75
C GLY A 262 -11.71 -15.52 -6.01
N ILE A 263 -11.60 -14.19 -5.91
CA ILE A 263 -11.70 -13.27 -7.06
C ILE A 263 -10.45 -13.37 -7.93
N ILE A 264 -9.28 -13.41 -7.28
CA ILE A 264 -8.00 -13.61 -7.97
C ILE A 264 -7.69 -15.11 -7.99
N THR A 265 -7.47 -15.60 -9.19
CA THR A 265 -7.14 -17.00 -9.47
C THR A 265 -5.74 -17.09 -10.12
N LYS A 266 -5.21 -18.32 -10.16
CA LYS A 266 -3.90 -18.59 -10.76
C LYS A 266 -3.86 -18.12 -12.22
N GLY A 267 -2.82 -17.36 -12.58
CA GLY A 267 -2.59 -16.79 -13.89
C GLY A 267 -3.02 -15.33 -14.01
N ASN A 268 -3.87 -14.82 -13.08
CA ASN A 268 -4.24 -13.43 -13.14
C ASN A 268 -3.03 -12.50 -12.98
N LYS A 269 -2.95 -11.50 -13.85
CA LYS A 269 -2.03 -10.38 -13.76
C LYS A 269 -2.75 -9.18 -13.16
N VAL A 270 -2.19 -8.63 -12.11
CA VAL A 270 -2.80 -7.54 -11.36
C VAL A 270 -1.83 -6.37 -11.24
N LEU A 271 -2.39 -5.17 -11.23
CA LEU A 271 -1.67 -3.93 -11.01
C LEU A 271 -2.04 -3.36 -9.64
N LEU A 272 -1.06 -3.24 -8.76
CA LEU A 272 -1.17 -2.53 -7.50
C LEU A 272 -0.64 -1.12 -7.69
N VAL A 273 -1.40 -0.10 -7.30
CA VAL A 273 -1.01 1.30 -7.53
C VAL A 273 -1.34 2.19 -6.35
N ASN A 274 -0.36 2.96 -5.93
CA ASN A 274 -0.46 3.93 -4.86
C ASN A 274 0.11 5.28 -5.30
N ASN A 275 -0.54 6.35 -4.85
CA ASN A 275 -0.10 7.71 -5.09
C ASN A 275 -0.14 8.50 -3.79
N GLY A 276 1.00 9.06 -3.41
CA GLY A 276 1.16 9.87 -2.20
C GLY A 276 0.93 11.34 -2.47
N PHE A 277 0.42 12.03 -1.48
CA PHE A 277 0.32 13.47 -1.50
C PHE A 277 1.74 14.07 -1.58
N GLY A 278 1.90 15.11 -2.41
CA GLY A 278 3.22 15.65 -2.74
C GLY A 278 3.84 15.05 -4.00
N GLY A 279 3.23 13.99 -4.58
CA GLY A 279 3.58 13.47 -5.90
C GLY A 279 4.46 12.22 -5.93
N SER A 280 4.65 11.52 -4.80
CA SER A 280 5.27 10.19 -4.81
C SER A 280 4.29 9.15 -5.36
N ARG A 281 4.71 8.32 -6.30
CA ARG A 281 3.88 7.33 -6.97
C ARG A 281 4.58 6.00 -7.02
N GLY A 282 3.82 4.93 -6.83
CA GLY A 282 4.35 3.58 -6.94
C GLY A 282 3.34 2.62 -7.54
N SER A 283 3.81 1.74 -8.39
CA SER A 283 3.01 0.64 -8.91
C SER A 283 3.82 -0.65 -8.99
N THR A 284 3.15 -1.78 -8.77
CA THR A 284 3.75 -3.11 -8.86
C THR A 284 2.81 -4.02 -9.64
N ILE A 285 3.34 -4.71 -10.64
CA ILE A 285 2.59 -5.67 -11.45
C ILE A 285 2.95 -7.07 -10.95
N ILE A 286 1.93 -7.84 -10.59
CA ILE A 286 2.06 -9.18 -10.03
C ILE A 286 1.25 -10.17 -10.88
N GLU A 287 1.87 -11.31 -11.20
CA GLU A 287 1.17 -12.50 -11.66
C GLU A 287 0.95 -13.44 -10.47
N TYR A 288 -0.31 -13.77 -10.17
CA TYR A 288 -0.62 -14.72 -9.11
C TYR A 288 -0.44 -16.15 -9.62
N ILE A 289 0.58 -16.83 -9.11
CA ILE A 289 0.90 -18.22 -9.52
C ILE A 289 0.11 -19.24 -8.71
N GLY A 290 -0.45 -18.82 -7.57
CA GLY A 290 -1.12 -19.72 -6.63
C GLY A 290 -0.13 -20.46 -5.74
N GLY A 291 -0.67 -21.17 -4.74
CA GLY A 291 0.08 -22.12 -3.92
C GLY A 291 -0.36 -23.55 -4.26
N GLN A 292 0.56 -24.51 -4.24
CA GLN A 292 0.15 -25.90 -4.00
C GLN A 292 -0.57 -25.91 -2.65
N LYS A 293 -1.78 -26.48 -2.62
CA LYS A 293 -2.55 -26.73 -1.38
C LYS A 293 -1.74 -27.56 -0.42
#